data_013476d84fb427f2fa712d0a875aaaad
#
_entry.id   013476d84fb427f2fa712d0a875aaaad
#
_cell.length_a   1.000
_cell.length_b   1.000
_cell.length_c   1.000
_cell.angle_alpha   90.00
_cell.angle_beta   90.00
_cell.angle_gamma   90.00
#
_symmetry.space_group_name_H-M   'P 1'
#
loop_
_entity.id
_entity.type
_entity.pdbx_description
1 polymer ?
#
loop_
_entity_poly.entity_id
_entity_poly.type
_entity_poly.pdbx_seq_one_letter_code
_entity_poly.pdbx_strand_id
1 'polypeptide(L)'
;MIASRHGNFAVKKGDKLAGTRIIPLVIEREKMEQAKAVCGGEPILELKPFVHKKVGIVTTGNEVYYHRIEDTFTPVIKEKLAEYDTEVIGQEICNDDHEKITKAILSFIERGADLVLCTGGMSVDPDDKTPLAIKNTGAEIVSYGAPVLPGAMFLVSYYEYKDKTIPIVGLPGCVMYAKRTIFDLALPRIMADDKISVEELAALGEGGLCLNCPVCTFPNCGFGK
;
A
#
# COMPACT_ATOMS: atom_id res chain seq x y z
N MET A 1 -2.16 -28.39 -16.96
CA MET A 1 -1.56 -27.05 -16.87
C MET A 1 -2.50 -26.12 -16.15
N ILE A 2 -1.97 -25.14 -15.42
CA ILE A 2 -2.71 -24.11 -14.70
C ILE A 2 -2.13 -22.77 -15.13
N ALA A 3 -2.99 -21.80 -15.41
CA ALA A 3 -2.64 -20.41 -15.65
C ALA A 3 -3.37 -19.54 -14.65
N SER A 4 -2.67 -18.62 -13.98
CA SER A 4 -3.25 -17.67 -13.03
C SER A 4 -3.15 -16.25 -13.55
N ARG A 5 -3.99 -15.37 -13.00
CA ARG A 5 -3.75 -13.93 -13.10
C ARG A 5 -2.63 -13.52 -12.13
N HIS A 6 -2.17 -12.29 -12.22
CA HIS A 6 -1.21 -11.74 -11.24
C HIS A 6 -1.76 -11.77 -9.82
N GLY A 7 -0.88 -12.01 -8.86
CA GLY A 7 -1.14 -11.86 -7.43
C GLY A 7 -1.17 -10.41 -6.95
N ASN A 8 -1.38 -10.25 -5.65
CA ASN A 8 -1.29 -8.97 -4.91
C ASN A 8 -2.26 -7.86 -5.36
N PHE A 9 -3.40 -8.23 -5.95
CA PHE A 9 -4.46 -7.32 -6.35
C PHE A 9 -5.77 -7.61 -5.65
N ALA A 10 -6.54 -6.53 -5.43
CA ALA A 10 -7.91 -6.66 -4.96
C ALA A 10 -8.75 -7.47 -5.96
N VAL A 11 -9.52 -8.42 -5.41
CA VAL A 11 -10.44 -9.26 -6.18
C VAL A 11 -11.80 -9.27 -5.50
N LYS A 12 -12.84 -9.52 -6.28
CA LYS A 12 -14.21 -9.60 -5.80
C LYS A 12 -14.89 -10.88 -6.30
N LYS A 13 -15.99 -11.22 -5.69
CA LYS A 13 -16.80 -12.37 -6.10
C LYS A 13 -17.12 -12.33 -7.61
N GLY A 14 -16.77 -13.40 -8.30
CA GLY A 14 -16.96 -13.54 -9.75
C GLY A 14 -15.70 -13.27 -10.58
N ASP A 15 -14.64 -12.72 -9.99
CA ASP A 15 -13.36 -12.54 -10.69
C ASP A 15 -12.71 -13.89 -11.01
N LYS A 16 -12.16 -13.99 -12.22
CA LYS A 16 -11.38 -15.15 -12.63
C LYS A 16 -9.98 -15.05 -12.04
N LEU A 17 -9.58 -16.03 -11.24
CA LEU A 17 -8.26 -16.07 -10.60
C LEU A 17 -7.30 -16.99 -11.34
N ALA A 18 -7.80 -18.13 -11.83
CA ALA A 18 -7.01 -19.11 -12.56
C ALA A 18 -7.90 -19.88 -13.54
N GLY A 19 -7.25 -20.49 -14.52
CA GLY A 19 -7.85 -21.46 -15.43
C GLY A 19 -6.98 -22.71 -15.48
N THR A 20 -7.63 -23.87 -15.63
CA THR A 20 -6.93 -25.14 -15.75
C THR A 20 -7.43 -25.91 -16.96
N ARG A 21 -6.54 -26.68 -17.56
CA ARG A 21 -6.87 -27.63 -18.62
C ARG A 21 -6.08 -28.91 -18.43
N ILE A 22 -6.76 -30.04 -18.58
CA ILE A 22 -6.15 -31.35 -18.56
C ILE A 22 -5.75 -31.74 -19.99
N ILE A 23 -4.50 -32.02 -20.21
CA ILE A 23 -3.93 -32.53 -21.46
C ILE A 23 -2.82 -33.53 -21.07
N PRO A 24 -2.90 -34.80 -21.43
CA PRO A 24 -3.99 -35.54 -22.09
C PRO A 24 -5.20 -35.78 -21.16
N LEU A 25 -6.31 -36.30 -21.72
CA LEU A 25 -7.51 -36.60 -20.94
C LEU A 25 -7.29 -37.71 -19.89
N VAL A 26 -6.33 -38.57 -20.12
CA VAL A 26 -5.89 -39.63 -19.19
C VAL A 26 -4.44 -39.47 -18.91
N ILE A 27 -4.09 -39.51 -17.62
CA ILE A 27 -2.71 -39.40 -17.15
C ILE A 27 -2.41 -40.50 -16.13
N GLU A 28 -1.19 -40.99 -16.09
CA GLU A 28 -0.74 -41.94 -15.09
C GLU A 28 -0.86 -41.33 -13.68
N ARG A 29 -1.35 -42.14 -12.73
CA ARG A 29 -1.51 -41.70 -11.33
C ARG A 29 -0.22 -41.18 -10.72
N GLU A 30 0.89 -41.86 -10.97
CA GLU A 30 2.20 -41.47 -10.46
C GLU A 30 2.61 -40.06 -10.89
N LYS A 31 2.41 -39.70 -12.16
CA LYS A 31 2.67 -38.34 -12.68
C LYS A 31 1.77 -37.30 -12.01
N MET A 32 0.52 -37.65 -11.72
CA MET A 32 -0.39 -36.75 -11.02
C MET A 32 0.06 -36.52 -9.57
N GLU A 33 0.48 -37.57 -8.87
CA GLU A 33 1.00 -37.43 -7.50
C GLU A 33 2.32 -36.65 -7.46
N GLN A 34 3.21 -36.85 -8.42
CA GLN A 34 4.41 -36.03 -8.57
C GLN A 34 4.06 -34.55 -8.81
N ALA A 35 3.08 -34.25 -9.66
CA ALA A 35 2.64 -32.88 -9.92
C ALA A 35 2.05 -32.21 -8.66
N LYS A 36 1.33 -32.95 -7.82
CA LYS A 36 0.86 -32.47 -6.52
C LYS A 36 2.01 -32.24 -5.55
N ALA A 37 2.98 -33.13 -5.53
CA ALA A 37 4.13 -33.04 -4.63
C ALA A 37 5.01 -31.81 -4.90
N VAL A 38 5.08 -31.35 -6.16
CA VAL A 38 5.82 -30.13 -6.54
C VAL A 38 5.29 -28.87 -5.83
N CYS A 39 4.00 -28.83 -5.50
CA CYS A 39 3.41 -27.72 -4.76
C CYS A 39 3.79 -27.70 -3.27
N GLY A 40 4.51 -28.71 -2.76
CA GLY A 40 5.01 -28.73 -1.37
C GLY A 40 3.93 -28.76 -0.28
N GLY A 41 2.67 -28.95 -0.65
CA GLY A 41 1.52 -28.89 0.27
C GLY A 41 0.96 -27.48 0.47
N GLU A 42 1.62 -26.47 -0.04
CA GLU A 42 1.15 -25.07 0.05
C GLU A 42 0.16 -24.73 -1.07
N PRO A 43 -0.82 -23.84 -0.80
CA PRO A 43 -1.76 -23.40 -1.84
C PRO A 43 -1.04 -22.57 -2.91
N ILE A 44 -1.34 -22.84 -4.18
CA ILE A 44 -0.83 -22.04 -5.32
C ILE A 44 -1.40 -20.62 -5.31
N LEU A 45 -2.61 -20.47 -4.82
CA LEU A 45 -3.32 -19.19 -4.69
C LEU A 45 -3.91 -19.11 -3.28
N GLU A 46 -3.68 -17.99 -2.64
CA GLU A 46 -4.26 -17.66 -1.34
C GLU A 46 -5.15 -16.41 -1.48
N LEU A 47 -6.30 -16.43 -0.84
CA LEU A 47 -7.19 -15.27 -0.74
C LEU A 47 -7.06 -14.69 0.67
N LYS A 48 -6.47 -13.50 0.77
CA LYS A 48 -6.37 -12.75 2.03
C LYS A 48 -7.56 -11.78 2.12
N PRO A 49 -8.43 -11.91 3.14
CA PRO A 49 -9.56 -11.00 3.29
C PRO A 49 -9.06 -9.61 3.70
N PHE A 50 -9.76 -8.57 3.25
CA PHE A 50 -9.56 -7.23 3.80
C PHE A 50 -10.09 -7.15 5.23
N VAL A 51 -9.37 -6.41 6.06
CA VAL A 51 -9.69 -6.20 7.47
C VAL A 51 -10.18 -4.76 7.64
N HIS A 52 -11.24 -4.58 8.43
CA HIS A 52 -11.67 -3.24 8.83
C HIS A 52 -10.54 -2.49 9.52
N LYS A 53 -10.27 -1.25 9.08
CA LYS A 53 -9.19 -0.44 9.66
C LYS A 53 -9.65 0.96 10.03
N LYS A 54 -9.24 1.38 11.21
CA LYS A 54 -9.31 2.77 11.65
C LYS A 54 -8.07 3.50 11.14
N VAL A 55 -8.27 4.58 10.39
CA VAL A 55 -7.19 5.30 9.70
C VAL A 55 -7.04 6.70 10.25
N GLY A 56 -5.84 7.04 10.72
CA GLY A 56 -5.43 8.41 11.03
C GLY A 56 -4.72 9.05 9.83
N ILE A 57 -4.99 10.33 9.55
CA ILE A 57 -4.34 11.07 8.49
C ILE A 57 -3.55 12.23 9.11
N VAL A 58 -2.25 12.30 8.83
CA VAL A 58 -1.39 13.41 9.23
C VAL A 58 -0.97 14.16 7.98
N THR A 59 -1.46 15.39 7.81
CA THR A 59 -1.13 16.26 6.69
C THR A 59 -0.06 17.26 7.13
N THR A 60 1.08 17.29 6.45
CA THR A 60 2.19 18.19 6.79
C THR A 60 2.40 19.25 5.74
N GLY A 61 2.97 20.35 6.16
CA GLY A 61 3.35 21.46 5.29
C GLY A 61 2.90 22.80 5.81
N ASN A 62 3.84 23.76 5.87
CA ASN A 62 3.57 25.11 6.35
C ASN A 62 2.48 25.82 5.55
N GLU A 63 2.37 25.54 4.26
CA GLU A 63 1.39 26.22 3.40
C GLU A 63 -0.05 25.82 3.75
N VAL A 64 -0.29 24.53 4.00
CA VAL A 64 -1.59 24.01 4.44
C VAL A 64 -1.86 24.42 5.88
N TYR A 65 -0.86 24.29 6.76
CA TYR A 65 -0.98 24.62 8.19
C TYR A 65 -1.35 26.08 8.44
N TYR A 66 -0.77 27.02 7.68
CA TYR A 66 -1.07 28.44 7.78
C TYR A 66 -2.22 28.90 6.86
N HIS A 67 -3.00 27.95 6.31
CA HIS A 67 -4.15 28.22 5.44
C HIS A 67 -3.83 29.07 4.21
N ARG A 68 -2.60 28.96 3.65
CA ARG A 68 -2.19 29.61 2.41
C ARG A 68 -2.72 28.88 1.19
N ILE A 69 -2.84 27.55 1.29
CA ILE A 69 -3.47 26.67 0.31
C ILE A 69 -4.43 25.72 1.00
N GLU A 70 -5.42 25.22 0.26
CA GLU A 70 -6.33 24.19 0.75
C GLU A 70 -5.67 22.79 0.70
N ASP A 71 -6.03 21.93 1.63
CA ASP A 71 -5.62 20.52 1.60
C ASP A 71 -6.39 19.76 0.52
N THR A 72 -5.73 19.49 -0.57
CA THR A 72 -6.26 18.70 -1.68
C THR A 72 -5.88 17.21 -1.60
N PHE A 73 -5.02 16.83 -0.64
CA PHE A 73 -4.57 15.46 -0.43
C PHE A 73 -5.63 14.59 0.26
N THR A 74 -6.14 15.06 1.37
CA THR A 74 -7.07 14.28 2.20
C THR A 74 -8.33 13.85 1.46
N PRO A 75 -8.97 14.67 0.60
CA PRO A 75 -10.10 14.21 -0.19
C PRO A 75 -9.77 13.00 -1.06
N VAL A 76 -8.63 13.04 -1.78
CA VAL A 76 -8.18 11.92 -2.64
C VAL A 76 -7.88 10.66 -1.83
N ILE A 77 -7.24 10.79 -0.67
CA ILE A 77 -6.99 9.65 0.21
C ILE A 77 -8.29 9.03 0.70
N LYS A 78 -9.25 9.84 1.14
CA LYS A 78 -10.57 9.35 1.56
C LYS A 78 -11.30 8.62 0.44
N GLU A 79 -11.21 9.10 -0.79
CA GLU A 79 -11.77 8.42 -1.96
C GLU A 79 -11.13 7.03 -2.18
N LYS A 80 -9.80 6.95 -2.13
CA LYS A 80 -9.08 5.66 -2.25
C LYS A 80 -9.40 4.70 -1.10
N LEU A 81 -9.50 5.20 0.12
CA LEU A 81 -9.87 4.41 1.29
C LEU A 81 -11.32 3.91 1.23
N ALA A 82 -12.22 4.65 0.58
CA ALA A 82 -13.63 4.26 0.44
C ALA A 82 -13.83 3.00 -0.44
N GLU A 83 -12.81 2.58 -1.20
CA GLU A 83 -12.81 1.29 -1.91
C GLU A 83 -12.71 0.09 -0.93
N TYR A 84 -12.38 0.34 0.35
CA TYR A 84 -12.14 -0.66 1.39
C TYR A 84 -13.02 -0.39 2.61
N ASP A 85 -13.13 -1.40 3.49
CA ASP A 85 -13.82 -1.23 4.77
C ASP A 85 -12.92 -0.44 5.75
N THR A 86 -13.04 0.89 5.73
CA THR A 86 -12.22 1.80 6.55
C THR A 86 -13.06 2.84 7.28
N GLU A 87 -12.59 3.23 8.46
CA GLU A 87 -13.08 4.37 9.24
C GLU A 87 -11.96 5.40 9.38
N VAL A 88 -12.10 6.58 8.79
CA VAL A 88 -11.16 7.69 9.02
C VAL A 88 -11.48 8.32 10.37
N ILE A 89 -10.68 8.04 11.40
CA ILE A 89 -10.89 8.50 12.78
C ILE A 89 -10.47 9.95 13.01
N GLY A 90 -9.82 10.57 12.05
CA GLY A 90 -9.47 11.98 12.08
C GLY A 90 -8.36 12.36 11.12
N GLN A 91 -8.15 13.66 11.02
CA GLN A 91 -7.05 14.29 10.34
C GLN A 91 -6.38 15.29 11.28
N GLU A 92 -5.06 15.36 11.26
CA GLU A 92 -4.29 16.39 11.95
C GLU A 92 -3.38 17.08 10.94
N ILE A 93 -3.44 18.42 10.89
CA ILE A 93 -2.61 19.23 10.02
C ILE A 93 -1.45 19.79 10.86
N CYS A 94 -0.23 19.48 10.48
CA CYS A 94 0.98 19.91 11.17
C CYS A 94 1.80 20.84 10.28
N ASN A 95 2.50 21.79 10.90
CA ASN A 95 3.59 22.50 10.25
C ASN A 95 4.81 21.57 10.09
N ASP A 96 5.87 22.02 9.40
CA ASP A 96 7.07 21.23 9.11
C ASP A 96 7.98 21.05 10.34
N ASP A 97 7.38 20.71 11.49
CA ASP A 97 8.04 20.41 12.76
C ASP A 97 7.94 18.90 13.01
N HIS A 98 9.08 18.21 12.89
CA HIS A 98 9.11 16.75 13.02
C HIS A 98 8.65 16.25 14.39
N GLU A 99 8.81 17.01 15.49
CA GLU A 99 8.33 16.58 16.81
C GLU A 99 6.80 16.60 16.88
N LYS A 100 6.18 17.63 16.30
CA LYS A 100 4.72 17.72 16.22
C LYS A 100 4.14 16.64 15.35
N ILE A 101 4.74 16.40 14.18
CA ILE A 101 4.33 15.32 13.28
C ILE A 101 4.43 13.97 13.98
N THR A 102 5.55 13.69 14.66
CA THR A 102 5.74 12.46 15.44
C THR A 102 4.66 12.30 16.52
N LYS A 103 4.35 13.35 17.25
CA LYS A 103 3.30 13.34 18.29
C LYS A 103 1.91 13.08 17.68
N ALA A 104 1.60 13.68 16.54
CA ALA A 104 0.34 13.46 15.83
C ALA A 104 0.19 12.00 15.39
N ILE A 105 1.24 11.40 14.83
CA ILE A 105 1.25 9.99 14.45
C ILE A 105 0.97 9.10 15.67
N LEU A 106 1.72 9.28 16.74
CA LEU A 106 1.57 8.48 17.97
C LEU A 106 0.20 8.68 18.63
N SER A 107 -0.33 9.90 18.60
CA SER A 107 -1.68 10.20 19.11
C SER A 107 -2.76 9.41 18.37
N PHE A 108 -2.68 9.27 17.04
CA PHE A 108 -3.61 8.42 16.29
C PHE A 108 -3.49 6.95 16.69
N ILE A 109 -2.28 6.44 16.88
CA ILE A 109 -2.04 5.07 17.33
C ILE A 109 -2.64 4.83 18.72
N GLU A 110 -2.43 5.75 19.66
CA GLU A 110 -3.02 5.68 21.01
C GLU A 110 -4.56 5.74 20.98
N ARG A 111 -5.13 6.48 20.04
CA ARG A 111 -6.59 6.55 19.78
C ARG A 111 -7.14 5.33 19.06
N GLY A 112 -6.29 4.35 18.75
CA GLY A 112 -6.68 3.05 18.19
C GLY A 112 -6.67 3.00 16.66
N ALA A 113 -5.87 3.84 15.99
CA ALA A 113 -5.63 3.69 14.56
C ALA A 113 -4.95 2.35 14.26
N ASP A 114 -5.40 1.70 13.20
CA ASP A 114 -4.81 0.48 12.63
C ASP A 114 -3.94 0.79 11.40
N LEU A 115 -3.94 2.04 10.96
CA LEU A 115 -3.14 2.58 9.85
C LEU A 115 -2.98 4.09 10.04
N VAL A 116 -1.78 4.61 9.84
CA VAL A 116 -1.53 6.06 9.78
C VAL A 116 -0.95 6.43 8.43
N LEU A 117 -1.59 7.39 7.75
CA LEU A 117 -1.15 7.93 6.47
C LEU A 117 -0.61 9.34 6.67
N CYS A 118 0.65 9.55 6.26
CA CYS A 118 1.31 10.84 6.32
C CYS A 118 1.42 11.43 4.92
N THR A 119 1.05 12.70 4.75
CA THR A 119 1.10 13.41 3.47
C THR A 119 1.81 14.74 3.61
N GLY A 120 2.47 15.19 2.55
CA GLY A 120 3.32 16.37 2.57
C GLY A 120 4.72 16.09 3.13
N GLY A 121 5.68 16.94 2.83
CA GLY A 121 7.07 16.80 3.27
C GLY A 121 7.69 15.44 2.96
N MET A 122 7.37 14.87 1.79
CA MET A 122 7.75 13.52 1.35
C MET A 122 8.54 13.54 0.04
N SER A 123 9.21 14.63 -0.29
CA SER A 123 10.05 14.72 -1.47
C SER A 123 11.54 14.58 -1.13
N VAL A 124 12.40 14.88 -2.08
CA VAL A 124 13.86 14.85 -1.89
C VAL A 124 14.41 16.12 -1.25
N ASP A 125 13.55 17.06 -0.86
CA ASP A 125 13.97 18.33 -0.28
C ASP A 125 14.54 18.08 1.14
N PRO A 126 15.72 18.62 1.46
CA PRO A 126 16.30 18.53 2.81
C PRO A 126 15.40 19.10 3.92
N ASP A 127 14.47 19.99 3.56
CA ASP A 127 13.52 20.60 4.50
C ASP A 127 12.31 19.71 4.79
N ASP A 128 12.11 18.63 4.04
CA ASP A 128 11.06 17.66 4.27
C ASP A 128 11.27 16.88 5.57
N LYS A 129 10.37 17.05 6.52
CA LYS A 129 10.51 16.52 7.90
C LYS A 129 9.68 15.27 8.16
N THR A 130 8.78 14.89 7.25
CA THR A 130 7.87 13.75 7.44
C THR A 130 8.61 12.42 7.57
N PRO A 131 9.62 12.08 6.76
CA PRO A 131 10.37 10.84 6.93
C PRO A 131 11.12 10.76 8.26
N LEU A 132 11.69 11.88 8.71
CA LEU A 132 12.34 11.98 10.00
C LEU A 132 11.32 11.80 11.14
N ALA A 133 10.16 12.41 11.03
CA ALA A 133 9.08 12.27 12.02
C ALA A 133 8.60 10.82 12.14
N ILE A 134 8.42 10.12 11.02
CA ILE A 134 8.07 8.70 11.00
C ILE A 134 9.17 7.88 11.69
N LYS A 135 10.43 8.11 11.36
CA LYS A 135 11.56 7.45 12.01
C LYS A 135 11.58 7.67 13.53
N ASN A 136 11.27 8.88 13.97
CA ASN A 136 11.27 9.25 15.40
C ASN A 136 10.13 8.62 16.20
N THR A 137 9.10 8.04 15.55
CA THR A 137 8.10 7.21 16.25
C THR A 137 8.70 5.94 16.82
N GLY A 138 9.85 5.48 16.31
CA GLY A 138 10.43 4.18 16.58
C GLY A 138 9.91 3.07 15.64
N ALA A 139 9.16 3.41 14.60
CA ALA A 139 8.74 2.45 13.59
C ALA A 139 9.93 1.89 12.80
N GLU A 140 9.86 0.61 12.47
CA GLU A 140 10.79 -0.04 11.56
C GLU A 140 10.49 0.42 10.12
N ILE A 141 11.40 1.19 9.53
CA ILE A 141 11.27 1.63 8.14
C ILE A 141 11.70 0.48 7.24
N VAL A 142 10.76 -0.05 6.46
CA VAL A 142 11.02 -1.07 5.44
C VAL A 142 11.73 -0.43 4.24
N SER A 143 11.18 0.67 3.73
CA SER A 143 11.78 1.40 2.63
C SER A 143 11.32 2.86 2.63
N TYR A 144 12.24 3.74 2.24
CA TYR A 144 11.93 5.09 1.78
C TYR A 144 12.42 5.22 0.35
N GLY A 145 11.47 5.14 -0.56
CA GLY A 145 11.66 5.01 -2.00
C GLY A 145 11.21 3.66 -2.53
N ALA A 146 10.65 3.68 -3.74
CA ALA A 146 10.26 2.50 -4.49
C ALA A 146 10.47 2.74 -6.00
N PRO A 147 10.87 1.73 -6.79
CA PRO A 147 11.09 1.88 -8.21
C PRO A 147 9.77 1.90 -9.00
N VAL A 148 8.85 2.79 -8.60
CA VAL A 148 7.50 2.92 -9.15
C VAL A 148 7.23 4.37 -9.53
N LEU A 149 6.75 4.60 -10.73
CA LEU A 149 6.36 5.91 -11.23
C LEU A 149 4.92 5.90 -11.77
N PRO A 150 4.05 6.76 -11.20
CA PRO A 150 4.26 7.71 -10.12
C PRO A 150 4.38 7.06 -8.74
N GLY A 151 5.23 7.64 -7.87
CA GLY A 151 5.28 7.20 -6.48
C GLY A 151 6.66 6.93 -5.90
N ALA A 152 7.75 7.35 -6.58
CA ALA A 152 9.11 7.00 -6.19
C ALA A 152 9.46 7.29 -4.72
N MET A 153 8.92 8.36 -4.11
CA MET A 153 9.21 8.75 -2.72
C MET A 153 8.22 8.15 -1.70
N PHE A 154 7.70 6.96 -1.99
CA PHE A 154 6.84 6.22 -1.06
C PHE A 154 7.66 5.71 0.13
N LEU A 155 7.10 5.89 1.34
CA LEU A 155 7.68 5.33 2.56
C LEU A 155 6.69 4.36 3.18
N VAL A 156 7.16 3.17 3.51
CA VAL A 156 6.41 2.21 4.31
C VAL A 156 7.22 1.80 5.53
N SER A 157 6.56 1.81 6.68
CA SER A 157 7.12 1.40 7.96
C SER A 157 6.07 0.69 8.80
N TYR A 158 6.53 -0.04 9.81
CA TYR A 158 5.69 -0.77 10.74
C TYR A 158 6.05 -0.40 12.17
N TYR A 159 5.03 -0.07 12.95
CA TYR A 159 5.15 0.25 14.36
C TYR A 159 4.50 -0.82 15.22
N GLU A 160 5.27 -1.42 16.11
CA GLU A 160 4.73 -2.41 17.05
C GLU A 160 4.10 -1.70 18.26
N TYR A 161 2.79 -1.86 18.43
CA TYR A 161 2.05 -1.27 19.53
C TYR A 161 1.16 -2.30 20.19
N LYS A 162 1.48 -2.66 21.45
CA LYS A 162 0.83 -3.77 22.17
C LYS A 162 0.95 -5.06 21.33
N ASP A 163 -0.19 -5.65 20.97
CA ASP A 163 -0.25 -6.90 20.20
C ASP A 163 -0.50 -6.67 18.69
N LYS A 164 -0.30 -5.44 18.20
CA LYS A 164 -0.59 -5.05 16.82
C LYS A 164 0.65 -4.48 16.12
N THR A 165 0.80 -4.83 14.87
CA THR A 165 1.72 -4.15 13.94
C THR A 165 0.93 -3.11 13.14
N ILE A 166 1.26 -1.84 13.29
CA ILE A 166 0.53 -0.72 12.68
C ILE A 166 1.38 -0.14 11.54
N PRO A 167 0.91 -0.19 10.28
CA PRO A 167 1.57 0.49 9.19
C PRO A 167 1.53 2.01 9.37
N ILE A 168 2.68 2.66 9.19
CA ILE A 168 2.79 4.10 9.05
C ILE A 168 3.37 4.36 7.67
N VAL A 169 2.60 5.05 6.82
CA VAL A 169 2.91 5.19 5.40
C VAL A 169 3.06 6.66 5.03
N GLY A 170 4.18 7.01 4.43
CA GLY A 170 4.43 8.32 3.86
C GLY A 170 4.06 8.34 2.37
N LEU A 171 3.13 9.20 1.99
CA LEU A 171 2.59 9.27 0.64
C LEU A 171 3.25 10.41 -0.17
N PRO A 172 3.84 10.10 -1.34
CA PRO A 172 4.42 11.12 -2.19
C PRO A 172 3.35 12.03 -2.83
N GLY A 173 3.72 13.25 -3.14
CA GLY A 173 2.82 14.28 -3.68
C GLY A 173 2.01 13.87 -4.92
N CYS A 174 2.54 12.96 -5.74
CA CYS A 174 1.85 12.50 -6.93
C CYS A 174 0.55 11.71 -6.66
N VAL A 175 0.35 11.19 -5.44
CA VAL A 175 -0.92 10.52 -5.06
C VAL A 175 -2.11 11.45 -5.22
N MET A 176 -1.89 12.76 -5.09
CA MET A 176 -2.94 13.78 -5.16
C MET A 176 -3.51 13.99 -6.57
N TYR A 177 -2.69 13.80 -7.62
CA TYR A 177 -3.11 14.13 -8.99
C TYR A 177 -2.98 13.00 -10.00
N ALA A 178 -2.23 11.94 -9.67
CA ALA A 178 -2.11 10.80 -10.56
C ALA A 178 -3.23 9.78 -10.30
N LYS A 179 -3.82 9.25 -11.36
CA LYS A 179 -4.93 8.27 -11.26
C LYS A 179 -4.54 7.02 -10.46
N ARG A 180 -3.33 6.50 -10.73
CA ARG A 180 -2.76 5.33 -10.05
C ARG A 180 -1.29 5.58 -9.72
N THR A 181 -0.88 5.13 -8.55
CA THR A 181 0.46 5.33 -7.98
C THR A 181 0.88 4.08 -7.22
N ILE A 182 2.08 4.10 -6.66
CA ILE A 182 2.55 3.07 -5.71
C ILE A 182 1.55 2.81 -4.57
N PHE A 183 0.82 3.83 -4.12
CA PHE A 183 -0.17 3.66 -3.06
C PHE A 183 -1.29 2.70 -3.46
N ASP A 184 -1.73 2.73 -4.73
CA ASP A 184 -2.74 1.81 -5.25
C ASP A 184 -2.24 0.35 -5.34
N LEU A 185 -0.91 0.14 -5.40
CA LEU A 185 -0.30 -1.18 -5.36
C LEU A 185 -0.13 -1.69 -3.92
N ALA A 186 0.22 -0.80 -2.99
CA ALA A 186 0.49 -1.15 -1.60
C ALA A 186 -0.79 -1.26 -0.75
N LEU A 187 -1.79 -0.41 -1.00
CA LEU A 187 -2.99 -0.32 -0.17
C LEU A 187 -3.75 -1.65 -0.03
N PRO A 188 -3.99 -2.45 -1.09
CA PRO A 188 -4.66 -3.75 -0.94
C PRO A 188 -3.94 -4.69 0.04
N ARG A 189 -2.61 -4.71 0.02
CA ARG A 189 -1.80 -5.53 0.92
C ARG A 189 -1.90 -5.03 2.36
N ILE A 190 -1.79 -3.72 2.56
CA ILE A 190 -1.95 -3.09 3.87
C ILE A 190 -3.33 -3.40 4.46
N MET A 191 -4.38 -3.37 3.62
CA MET A 191 -5.75 -3.68 4.04
C MET A 191 -5.98 -5.14 4.36
N ALA A 192 -5.13 -6.03 3.86
CA ALA A 192 -5.17 -7.47 4.13
C ALA A 192 -4.19 -7.92 5.24
N ASP A 193 -3.59 -6.99 6.00
CA ASP A 193 -2.51 -7.26 6.97
C ASP A 193 -1.33 -8.05 6.38
N ASP A 194 -1.10 -7.88 5.08
CA ASP A 194 -0.03 -8.52 4.35
C ASP A 194 1.20 -7.59 4.32
N LYS A 195 2.15 -7.84 5.23
CA LYS A 195 3.37 -7.01 5.34
C LYS A 195 4.12 -6.99 4.01
N ILE A 196 4.56 -5.81 3.63
CA ILE A 196 5.33 -5.59 2.41
C ILE A 196 6.82 -5.58 2.79
N SER A 197 7.63 -6.39 2.11
CA SER A 197 9.08 -6.40 2.32
C SER A 197 9.81 -5.46 1.35
N VAL A 198 11.09 -5.19 1.62
CA VAL A 198 11.93 -4.36 0.75
C VAL A 198 12.16 -5.04 -0.61
N GLU A 199 12.29 -6.36 -0.62
CA GLU A 199 12.47 -7.15 -1.85
C GLU A 199 11.24 -7.09 -2.73
N GLU A 200 10.05 -7.15 -2.13
CA GLU A 200 8.78 -7.06 -2.86
C GLU A 200 8.57 -5.65 -3.44
N LEU A 201 8.95 -4.60 -2.70
CA LEU A 201 8.95 -3.24 -3.26
C LEU A 201 9.95 -3.09 -4.40
N ALA A 202 11.15 -3.63 -4.24
CA ALA A 202 12.17 -3.60 -5.29
C ALA A 202 11.74 -4.36 -6.55
N ALA A 203 11.03 -5.49 -6.38
CA ALA A 203 10.51 -6.28 -7.49
C ALA A 203 9.49 -5.52 -8.36
N LEU A 204 8.82 -4.49 -7.80
CA LEU A 204 7.93 -3.62 -8.58
C LEU A 204 8.66 -2.78 -9.63
N GLY A 205 10.00 -2.78 -9.66
CA GLY A 205 10.78 -2.09 -10.70
C GLY A 205 10.44 -2.57 -12.11
N GLU A 206 10.22 -3.86 -12.30
CA GLU A 206 9.58 -4.39 -13.51
C GLU A 206 8.07 -4.15 -13.42
N GLY A 207 7.50 -3.47 -14.43
CA GLY A 207 6.09 -3.08 -14.42
C GLY A 207 5.74 -1.85 -13.57
N GLY A 208 6.69 -1.23 -12.88
CA GLY A 208 6.46 -0.08 -12.01
C GLY A 208 6.20 1.25 -12.72
N LEU A 209 6.17 1.28 -14.05
CA LEU A 209 5.86 2.49 -14.81
C LEU A 209 4.38 2.52 -15.23
N CYS A 210 3.61 3.44 -14.65
CA CYS A 210 2.26 3.73 -15.11
C CYS A 210 2.29 4.58 -16.40
N LEU A 211 1.68 4.08 -17.47
CA LEU A 211 1.67 4.76 -18.78
C LEU A 211 0.66 5.92 -18.86
N ASN A 212 -0.07 6.21 -17.78
CA ASN A 212 -1.08 7.27 -17.72
C ASN A 212 -2.08 7.23 -18.88
N CYS A 213 -2.62 6.04 -19.14
CA CYS A 213 -3.52 5.81 -20.28
C CYS A 213 -4.75 6.71 -20.23
N PRO A 214 -5.29 7.16 -21.39
CA PRO A 214 -6.51 7.98 -21.45
C PRO A 214 -7.68 7.32 -20.71
N VAL A 215 -7.85 6.00 -20.90
CA VAL A 215 -8.79 5.17 -20.13
C VAL A 215 -7.99 4.25 -19.20
N CYS A 216 -8.17 4.43 -17.89
CA CYS A 216 -7.48 3.61 -16.89
C CYS A 216 -8.17 2.24 -16.77
N THR A 217 -7.43 1.17 -17.02
CA THR A 217 -7.90 -0.21 -16.90
C THR A 217 -7.35 -0.94 -15.66
N PHE A 218 -6.68 -0.20 -14.76
CA PHE A 218 -6.16 -0.78 -13.52
C PHE A 218 -7.24 -1.53 -12.74
N PRO A 219 -6.96 -2.71 -12.19
CA PRO A 219 -5.68 -3.43 -12.17
C PRO A 219 -5.39 -4.32 -13.39
N ASN A 220 -6.19 -4.26 -14.45
CA ASN A 220 -6.05 -5.11 -15.66
C ASN A 220 -5.11 -4.47 -16.71
N CYS A 221 -3.96 -3.99 -16.27
CA CYS A 221 -2.91 -3.39 -17.11
C CYS A 221 -1.53 -3.90 -16.66
N GLY A 222 -0.46 -3.42 -17.27
CA GLY A 222 0.92 -3.81 -16.91
C GLY A 222 1.47 -3.17 -15.64
N PHE A 223 0.78 -2.17 -15.07
CA PHE A 223 1.27 -1.45 -13.90
C PHE A 223 1.23 -2.32 -12.65
N GLY A 224 2.39 -2.47 -11.99
CA GLY A 224 2.56 -3.30 -10.78
C GLY A 224 2.64 -4.80 -11.06
N LYS A 225 3.11 -5.20 -12.25
CA LYS A 225 3.16 -6.61 -12.67
C LYS A 225 4.53 -7.00 -13.20
#